data_c34fe08425833d3f3719142fbcee85dc
#
_entry.id   c34fe08425833d3f3719142fbcee85dc
#
_cell.length_a   1.000
_cell.length_b   1.000
_cell.length_c   1.000
_cell.angle_alpha   90.00
_cell.angle_beta   90.00
_cell.angle_gamma   90.00
#
_symmetry.space_group_name_H-M   'P 1'
#
loop_
_entity.id
_entity.type
_entity.pdbx_description
1 polymer ?
#
loop_
_entity_poly.entity_id
_entity_poly.type
_entity_poly.pdbx_seq_one_letter_code
_entity_poly.pdbx_strand_id
1 'polypeptide(L)'
;MADHSDFLVYPVIVSHFSDDGEYFVVTSPNIPGMVTQGDSFVDAVYWAQDAIATMLEDRDYPDAVDPSSWVLEDNQQLAFVSIDMTAWMAHKN
;
A
#
# COMPACT_ATOMS: atom_id res chain seq x y z
N MET A 1 -0.84 15.97 22.48
CA MET A 1 -0.07 15.61 21.31
C MET A 1 -0.80 14.56 20.50
N ALA A 2 -0.66 14.65 19.23
CA ALA A 2 -1.33 13.68 18.39
C ALA A 2 -0.79 12.29 18.68
N ASP A 3 -1.68 11.35 18.68
CA ASP A 3 -1.33 9.96 18.86
C ASP A 3 -0.83 9.42 17.53
N HIS A 4 0.46 9.16 17.45
CA HIS A 4 1.07 8.69 16.21
C HIS A 4 0.85 7.21 15.97
N SER A 5 0.21 6.49 16.91
CA SER A 5 0.01 5.07 16.74
C SER A 5 -0.88 4.72 15.57
N ASP A 6 -1.69 5.66 15.11
CA ASP A 6 -2.57 5.44 13.97
C ASP A 6 -1.99 5.90 12.65
N PHE A 7 -0.77 6.40 12.66
CA PHE A 7 -0.07 6.76 11.43
C PHE A 7 0.83 5.60 11.02
N LEU A 8 0.55 5.03 9.86
CA LEU A 8 1.18 3.79 9.44
C LEU A 8 1.96 3.99 8.15
N VAL A 9 3.08 3.28 8.03
CA VAL A 9 3.86 3.27 6.79
C VAL A 9 4.16 1.82 6.47
N TYR A 10 3.77 1.39 5.28
CA TYR A 10 4.00 0.02 4.85
C TYR A 10 4.76 -0.04 3.55
N PRO A 11 5.74 -0.94 3.44
CA PRO A 11 6.39 -1.17 2.15
C PRO A 11 5.48 -1.98 1.24
N VAL A 12 5.49 -1.62 -0.02
CA VAL A 12 4.69 -2.30 -1.03
C VAL A 12 5.54 -2.56 -2.26
N ILE A 13 5.08 -3.48 -3.09
CA ILE A 13 5.72 -3.80 -4.35
C ILE A 13 4.83 -3.29 -5.47
N VAL A 14 5.40 -2.46 -6.35
CA VAL A 14 4.67 -1.94 -7.50
C VAL A 14 5.19 -2.66 -8.73
N SER A 15 4.33 -3.40 -9.39
CA SER A 15 4.67 -4.19 -10.57
C SER A 15 4.11 -3.51 -11.81
N HIS A 16 4.95 -3.33 -12.81
CA HIS A 16 4.58 -2.65 -14.06
C HIS A 16 4.31 -3.70 -15.14
N PHE A 17 3.16 -3.58 -15.78
CA PHE A 17 2.77 -4.45 -16.89
C PHE A 17 2.41 -3.62 -18.10
N SER A 18 2.70 -4.14 -19.28
CA SER A 18 2.43 -3.44 -20.53
C SER A 18 1.85 -4.37 -21.58
N ASP A 19 1.15 -5.40 -21.15
CA ASP A 19 0.61 -6.41 -22.07
C ASP A 19 -0.42 -5.86 -23.03
N ASP A 20 -1.32 -5.07 -22.48
CA ASP A 20 -2.52 -4.62 -23.21
C ASP A 20 -2.82 -3.22 -22.75
N GLY A 21 -1.85 -2.34 -22.97
CA GLY A 21 -1.81 -1.03 -22.35
C GLY A 21 -1.00 -1.10 -21.06
N GLU A 22 -0.56 0.03 -20.58
CA GLU A 22 0.28 0.08 -19.39
C GLU A 22 -0.56 0.19 -18.13
N TYR A 23 -0.20 -0.60 -17.12
CA TYR A 23 -0.82 -0.48 -15.81
C TYR A 23 0.16 -0.95 -14.75
N PHE A 24 -0.14 -0.59 -13.50
CA PHE A 24 0.70 -0.89 -12.36
C PHE A 24 -0.15 -1.59 -11.30
N VAL A 25 0.39 -2.66 -10.73
CA VAL A 25 -0.30 -3.43 -9.69
C VAL A 25 0.50 -3.29 -8.41
N VAL A 26 -0.18 -3.03 -7.30
CA VAL A 26 0.46 -2.90 -6.00
C VAL A 26 0.04 -4.06 -5.12
N THR A 27 1.04 -4.72 -4.55
CA THR A 27 0.83 -5.78 -3.57
C THR A 27 1.76 -5.54 -2.39
N SER A 28 1.53 -6.22 -1.29
CA SER A 28 2.41 -6.12 -0.15
C SER A 28 2.50 -7.46 0.58
N PRO A 29 3.70 -8.03 0.71
CA PRO A 29 3.86 -9.21 1.58
C PRO A 29 3.47 -8.92 3.02
N ASN A 30 3.48 -7.63 3.41
CA ASN A 30 3.13 -7.20 4.75
C ASN A 30 1.62 -7.33 5.01
N ILE A 31 0.82 -7.23 3.97
CA ILE A 31 -0.63 -7.23 4.08
C ILE A 31 -1.19 -8.25 3.09
N PRO A 32 -1.26 -9.52 3.50
CA PRO A 32 -1.72 -10.57 2.60
C PRO A 32 -3.13 -10.28 2.07
N GLY A 33 -3.31 -10.48 0.80
CA GLY A 33 -4.60 -10.25 0.16
C GLY A 33 -4.80 -8.85 -0.37
N MET A 34 -3.92 -7.91 -0.03
CA MET A 34 -4.03 -6.55 -0.55
C MET A 34 -3.53 -6.52 -1.98
N VAL A 35 -4.37 -6.04 -2.89
CA VAL A 35 -3.98 -5.80 -4.27
C VAL A 35 -4.80 -4.64 -4.80
N THR A 36 -4.14 -3.75 -5.53
CA THR A 36 -4.81 -2.66 -6.21
C THR A 36 -4.03 -2.34 -7.48
N GLN A 37 -4.57 -1.49 -8.31
CA GLN A 37 -3.87 -1.11 -9.53
C GLN A 37 -4.20 0.31 -9.92
N GLY A 38 -3.37 0.86 -10.80
CA GLY A 38 -3.55 2.20 -11.33
C GLY A 38 -2.93 2.32 -12.70
N ASP A 39 -3.21 3.43 -13.36
CA ASP A 39 -2.74 3.67 -14.72
C ASP A 39 -1.32 4.22 -14.75
N SER A 40 -0.82 4.68 -13.62
CA SER A 40 0.56 5.15 -13.47
C SER A 40 1.10 4.69 -12.15
N PHE A 41 2.42 4.83 -11.96
CA PHE A 41 3.04 4.49 -10.69
C PHE A 41 2.40 5.29 -9.55
N VAL A 42 2.27 6.59 -9.73
CA VAL A 42 1.71 7.46 -8.70
C VAL A 42 0.25 7.11 -8.42
N ASP A 43 -0.51 6.87 -9.47
CA ASP A 43 -1.91 6.51 -9.33
C ASP A 43 -2.07 5.21 -8.55
N ALA A 44 -1.24 4.21 -8.86
CA ALA A 44 -1.31 2.92 -8.18
C ALA A 44 -0.98 3.06 -6.69
N VAL A 45 0.04 3.85 -6.36
CA VAL A 45 0.42 4.08 -4.96
C VAL A 45 -0.69 4.83 -4.23
N TYR A 46 -1.32 5.78 -4.90
CA TYR A 46 -2.44 6.51 -4.32
C TYR A 46 -3.59 5.54 -3.93
N TRP A 47 -3.95 4.66 -4.86
CA TRP A 47 -5.03 3.70 -4.58
C TRP A 47 -4.62 2.66 -3.55
N ALA A 48 -3.31 2.41 -3.40
CA ALA A 48 -2.84 1.50 -2.37
C ALA A 48 -3.15 2.04 -0.97
N GLN A 49 -3.09 3.35 -0.77
CA GLN A 49 -3.49 3.93 0.52
C GLN A 49 -4.92 3.55 0.86
N ASP A 50 -5.81 3.71 -0.10
CA ASP A 50 -7.22 3.42 0.09
C ASP A 50 -7.44 1.93 0.36
N ALA A 51 -6.79 1.08 -0.41
CA ALA A 51 -6.94 -0.36 -0.28
C ALA A 51 -6.45 -0.84 1.09
N ILE A 52 -5.29 -0.36 1.52
CA ILE A 52 -4.74 -0.76 2.81
C ILE A 52 -5.61 -0.25 3.94
N ALA A 53 -6.00 1.01 3.89
CA ALA A 53 -6.83 1.58 4.95
C ALA A 53 -8.15 0.83 5.08
N THR A 54 -8.76 0.50 3.95
CA THR A 54 -10.01 -0.25 3.95
C THR A 54 -9.83 -1.62 4.61
N MET A 55 -8.74 -2.30 4.29
CA MET A 55 -8.49 -3.63 4.86
C MET A 55 -8.22 -3.59 6.36
N LEU A 56 -7.70 -2.48 6.86
CA LEU A 56 -7.30 -2.40 8.26
C LEU A 56 -8.34 -1.77 9.17
N GLU A 57 -9.50 -1.38 8.65
CA GLU A 57 -10.51 -0.68 9.44
C GLU A 57 -10.97 -1.44 10.67
N ASP A 58 -11.10 -2.74 10.56
CA ASP A 58 -11.70 -3.56 11.61
C ASP A 58 -10.76 -4.62 12.14
N ARG A 59 -9.47 -4.39 12.04
CA ARG A 59 -8.51 -5.38 12.49
C ARG A 59 -7.29 -4.72 13.09
N ASP A 60 -6.49 -5.50 13.78
CA ASP A 60 -5.21 -5.03 14.30
C ASP A 60 -4.29 -4.67 13.13
N TYR A 61 -3.50 -3.62 13.33
CA TYR A 61 -2.57 -3.18 12.30
C TYR A 61 -1.32 -4.06 12.36
N PRO A 62 -0.94 -4.69 11.24
CA PRO A 62 0.30 -5.46 11.24
C PRO A 62 1.51 -4.57 11.40
N ASP A 63 2.57 -5.10 11.98
CA ASP A 63 3.83 -4.38 12.05
C ASP A 63 4.44 -4.29 10.66
N ALA A 64 5.07 -3.16 10.36
CA ALA A 64 5.76 -3.01 9.09
C ALA A 64 6.97 -3.92 9.08
N VAL A 65 7.14 -4.66 7.99
CA VAL A 65 8.26 -5.59 7.81
C VAL A 65 9.34 -4.89 7.04
N ASP A 66 10.60 -5.11 7.45
CA ASP A 66 11.74 -4.57 6.72
C ASP A 66 11.83 -5.23 5.34
N PRO A 67 11.71 -4.47 4.26
CA PRO A 67 11.68 -5.06 2.92
C PRO A 67 13.06 -5.36 2.34
N SER A 68 14.13 -5.17 3.11
CA SER A 68 15.49 -5.29 2.56
C SER A 68 15.80 -6.70 2.07
N SER A 69 15.09 -7.71 2.55
CA SER A 69 15.31 -9.09 2.10
C SER A 69 14.40 -9.50 0.95
N TRP A 70 13.53 -8.62 0.50
CA TRP A 70 12.63 -8.96 -0.61
C TRP A 70 13.40 -9.00 -1.91
N VAL A 71 13.07 -9.99 -2.75
CA VAL A 71 13.67 -10.12 -4.08
C VAL A 71 12.62 -9.66 -5.09
N LEU A 72 12.94 -8.60 -5.81
CA LEU A 72 12.01 -8.03 -6.78
C LEU A 72 12.39 -8.45 -8.20
N GLU A 73 11.37 -8.62 -9.03
CA GLU A 73 11.57 -8.87 -10.45
C GLU A 73 11.95 -7.58 -11.16
N ASP A 74 12.38 -7.71 -12.41
CA ASP A 74 12.84 -6.55 -13.18
C ASP A 74 11.76 -5.48 -13.36
N ASN A 75 10.49 -5.90 -13.39
CA ASN A 75 9.38 -4.98 -13.58
C ASN A 75 8.79 -4.50 -12.26
N GLN A 76 9.48 -4.72 -11.15
CA GLN A 76 8.95 -4.38 -9.82
C GLN A 76 9.81 -3.34 -9.14
N GLN A 77 9.17 -2.49 -8.37
CA GLN A 77 9.85 -1.47 -7.57
C GLN A 77 9.27 -1.47 -6.16
N LEU A 78 10.12 -1.11 -5.22
CA LEU A 78 9.69 -0.92 -3.84
C LEU A 78 9.15 0.49 -3.68
N ALA A 79 8.05 0.62 -2.97
CA ALA A 79 7.51 1.92 -2.59
C ALA A 79 7.00 1.81 -1.16
N PHE A 80 6.78 2.97 -0.55
CA PHE A 80 6.22 3.03 0.80
C PHE A 80 4.91 3.80 0.75
N VAL A 81 3.91 3.26 1.44
CA VAL A 81 2.59 3.87 1.48
C VAL A 81 2.34 4.33 2.90
N SER A 82 2.03 5.62 3.06
CA SER A 82 1.71 6.20 4.35
C SER A 82 0.20 6.31 4.50
N ILE A 83 -0.31 5.88 5.63
CA ILE A 83 -1.73 5.94 5.90
C ILE A 83 -1.95 6.58 7.26
N ASP A 84 -2.75 7.64 7.30
CA ASP A 84 -3.20 8.23 8.55
C ASP A 84 -4.58 7.65 8.86
N MET A 85 -4.62 6.60 9.66
CA MET A 85 -5.88 5.92 9.97
C MET A 85 -6.83 6.82 10.75
N THR A 86 -6.31 7.72 11.56
CA THR A 86 -7.17 8.65 12.28
C THR A 86 -7.93 9.53 11.30
N ALA A 87 -7.23 10.09 10.32
CA ALA A 87 -7.88 10.92 9.30
C ALA A 87 -8.81 10.10 8.42
N TRP A 88 -8.38 8.88 8.09
CA TRP A 88 -9.21 7.98 7.27
C TRP A 88 -10.54 7.70 7.94
N MET A 89 -10.50 7.31 9.22
CA MET A 89 -11.71 6.98 9.94
C MET A 89 -12.61 8.20 10.12
N ALA A 90 -12.04 9.37 10.30
CA ALA A 90 -12.81 10.61 10.44
C ALA A 90 -13.53 10.94 9.13
N HIS A 91 -12.91 10.67 8.00
CA HIS A 91 -13.48 10.98 6.69
C HIS A 91 -14.63 10.05 6.31
N LYS A 92 -14.67 8.87 6.90
CA LYS A 92 -15.69 7.89 6.54
C LYS A 92 -17.08 8.30 7.02
N ASN A 93 -17.15 9.12 8.00
CA ASN A 93 -18.45 9.53 8.56
C ASN A 93 -18.90 10.88 8.01
#